data_00e7666248bdb57dfba495ee0087ce86
#
_entry.id   00e7666248bdb57dfba495ee0087ce86
#
_cell.length_a   1.000
_cell.length_b   1.000
_cell.length_c   1.000
_cell.angle_alpha   90.00
_cell.angle_beta   90.00
_cell.angle_gamma   90.00
#
_symmetry.space_group_name_H-M   'P 1'
#
loop_
_entity.id
_entity.type
_entity.pdbx_description
1 polymer ?
#
loop_
_entity_poly.entity_id
_entity_poly.type
_entity_poly.pdbx_seq_one_letter_code
_entity_poly.pdbx_strand_id
1 'polypeptide(L)'
;MSSCIYFLNCISRTGKCEGHSPPRLSAKTTSFSVRHKNISIRWALPFDISPPPIEHDHIEDIETPVENQIDAVTNAVSVVDLSHYGRIRVSGEDRVHFLHNQSTANFECLTEGQGCDTAFVTATARTIDLAHAWIMKNAILLVVSPEMAENITRMLQKYIFFADKVEIQDITKQTSLFVVIGPKSNKLMDDLNLGDMVGQPYGSHKHYTVNGMPLTVAVGNVISEEGFSLLTTPDASASVWNALLNQGVIPMDSDAWEMLRILQGRPAPAKELTDEFNVLEAGLWNAVSLNKGCYKGQETIARLVTYDGVKQNLWGIDLSSHAKPGSPITVDGKKVGKLTSFTDGTKTSGPFGLGYIKRKAASRGGSVIVGENVIGTLVQVPFLKRQNPPP
;
A
#
# COMPACT_ATOMS: atom_id res chain seq x y z
N MET A 1 42.24 -3.48 13.49
CA MET A 1 42.36 -3.21 14.94
C MET A 1 41.06 -2.61 15.40
N SER A 2 40.46 -3.37 16.23
CA SER A 2 39.53 -3.11 17.34
C SER A 2 38.17 -2.54 16.97
N SER A 3 37.10 -3.05 17.29
CA SER A 3 36.52 -4.11 18.11
C SER A 3 35.06 -3.75 18.18
N CYS A 4 34.23 -4.62 17.85
CA CYS A 4 33.62 -5.73 18.62
C CYS A 4 32.52 -5.32 19.56
N ILE A 5 31.40 -5.94 19.36
CA ILE A 5 30.60 -6.71 20.32
C ILE A 5 29.70 -5.89 21.25
N TYR A 6 28.40 -5.99 21.00
CA TYR A 6 27.43 -6.32 22.06
C TYR A 6 26.33 -7.20 21.48
N PHE A 7 26.51 -8.48 21.63
CA PHE A 7 25.49 -9.51 21.55
C PHE A 7 25.44 -10.24 22.91
N LEU A 8 24.22 -10.68 23.26
CA LEU A 8 23.88 -11.64 24.32
C LEU A 8 23.68 -11.05 25.72
N ASN A 9 22.40 -11.05 26.17
CA ASN A 9 21.94 -11.84 27.31
C ASN A 9 20.44 -11.63 27.55
N CYS A 10 19.66 -12.63 27.26
CA CYS A 10 18.42 -12.95 27.96
C CYS A 10 18.19 -14.47 27.89
N ILE A 11 18.87 -15.19 28.75
CA ILE A 11 18.59 -16.59 29.07
C ILE A 11 17.98 -16.64 30.48
N SER A 12 16.80 -17.22 30.54
CA SER A 12 16.13 -17.95 31.61
C SER A 12 16.39 -17.55 33.09
N ARG A 13 15.33 -17.18 33.77
CA ARG A 13 15.14 -17.54 35.18
C ARG A 13 13.70 -18.01 35.40
N THR A 14 13.58 -19.31 35.60
CA THR A 14 12.46 -19.96 36.30
C THR A 14 12.52 -19.54 37.75
N GLY A 15 11.53 -18.84 38.25
CA GLY A 15 11.33 -18.51 39.66
C GLY A 15 9.92 -18.89 40.07
N LYS A 16 9.79 -19.92 40.91
CA LYS A 16 8.57 -20.26 41.64
C LYS A 16 8.18 -19.09 42.52
N CYS A 17 6.94 -18.63 42.46
CA CYS A 17 6.36 -17.75 43.46
C CYS A 17 5.39 -18.52 44.33
N GLU A 18 5.77 -18.66 45.57
CA GLU A 18 4.91 -19.09 46.68
C GLU A 18 3.90 -18.00 47.03
N GLY A 19 2.72 -18.43 47.45
CA GLY A 19 1.58 -17.60 47.70
C GLY A 19 1.71 -16.71 48.95
N HIS A 20 1.22 -15.49 48.79
CA HIS A 20 0.76 -14.66 49.91
C HIS A 20 -0.47 -13.90 49.46
N SER A 21 -1.58 -14.12 50.16
CA SER A 21 -2.85 -13.42 49.98
C SER A 21 -2.75 -12.01 50.55
N PRO A 22 -3.17 -10.94 49.82
CA PRO A 22 -3.33 -9.62 50.39
C PRO A 22 -4.75 -9.40 50.94
N PRO A 23 -4.95 -8.46 51.88
CA PRO A 23 -6.18 -8.25 52.60
C PRO A 23 -7.24 -7.51 51.74
N ARG A 24 -8.51 -7.83 52.06
CA ARG A 24 -9.70 -7.18 51.45
C ARG A 24 -9.75 -5.72 51.84
N LEU A 25 -9.66 -4.84 50.85
CA LEU A 25 -10.08 -3.43 50.93
C LEU A 25 -11.36 -3.27 50.11
N SER A 26 -12.42 -2.78 50.76
CA SER A 26 -13.71 -2.45 50.16
C SER A 26 -13.53 -1.26 49.26
N ALA A 27 -13.65 -1.46 47.94
CA ALA A 27 -13.69 -0.39 46.95
C ALA A 27 -15.14 -0.04 46.66
N LYS A 28 -15.52 1.21 46.96
CA LYS A 28 -16.76 1.82 46.49
C LYS A 28 -16.70 1.93 44.95
N THR A 29 -17.61 1.22 44.30
CA THR A 29 -17.82 1.27 42.85
C THR A 29 -18.42 2.62 42.48
N THR A 30 -17.61 3.54 42.01
CA THR A 30 -18.07 4.69 41.21
C THR A 30 -18.03 4.27 39.75
N SER A 31 -19.20 4.01 39.19
CA SER A 31 -19.37 3.75 37.77
C SER A 31 -19.07 5.04 36.96
N PHE A 32 -17.91 5.12 36.33
CA PHE A 32 -17.68 6.12 35.28
C PHE A 32 -18.25 5.59 33.98
N SER A 33 -19.42 6.12 33.62
CA SER A 33 -20.01 5.98 32.29
C SER A 33 -19.15 6.82 31.30
N VAL A 34 -18.29 6.18 30.54
CA VAL A 34 -17.63 6.81 29.40
C VAL A 34 -18.66 6.93 28.27
N ARG A 35 -19.26 8.09 28.15
CA ARG A 35 -20.06 8.44 26.97
C ARG A 35 -19.10 8.62 25.81
N HIS A 36 -19.10 7.69 24.88
CA HIS A 36 -18.55 7.92 23.56
C HIS A 36 -19.31 9.08 22.91
N LYS A 37 -18.68 10.23 22.82
CA LYS A 37 -19.18 11.32 21.98
C LYS A 37 -18.98 10.90 20.53
N ASN A 38 -20.06 10.51 19.86
CA ASN A 38 -20.09 10.50 18.41
C ASN A 38 -19.88 11.95 17.95
N ILE A 39 -18.70 12.23 17.41
CA ILE A 39 -18.41 13.54 16.81
C ILE A 39 -19.06 13.53 15.43
N SER A 40 -20.24 14.11 15.35
CA SER A 40 -20.91 14.38 14.10
C SER A 40 -20.34 15.69 13.54
N ILE A 41 -19.47 15.60 12.55
CA ILE A 41 -18.93 16.77 11.86
C ILE A 41 -19.97 17.22 10.84
N ARG A 42 -20.64 18.34 11.11
CA ARG A 42 -21.50 19.00 10.13
C ARG A 42 -20.63 19.93 9.28
N TRP A 43 -20.57 19.67 8.01
CA TRP A 43 -20.10 20.62 7.03
C TRP A 43 -21.12 21.76 6.94
N ALA A 44 -20.89 22.87 7.59
CA ALA A 44 -21.67 24.07 7.40
C ALA A 44 -21.27 24.68 6.05
N LEU A 45 -21.99 24.34 4.99
CA LEU A 45 -21.97 25.13 3.78
C LEU A 45 -22.71 26.44 4.06
N PRO A 46 -22.16 27.61 3.77
CA PRO A 46 -22.84 28.87 3.96
C PRO A 46 -23.77 29.19 2.79
N PHE A 47 -24.74 28.36 2.48
CA PHE A 47 -25.86 28.76 1.58
C PHE A 47 -26.93 27.66 1.56
N ASP A 48 -28.11 28.07 2.04
CA ASP A 48 -29.38 27.38 1.84
C ASP A 48 -29.84 27.65 0.40
N ILE A 49 -29.45 26.78 -0.54
CA ILE A 49 -29.92 26.83 -1.92
C ILE A 49 -30.46 25.44 -2.23
N SER A 50 -31.81 25.36 -2.38
CA SER A 50 -32.46 24.22 -3.03
C SER A 50 -31.77 23.99 -4.39
N PRO A 51 -31.36 22.78 -4.74
CA PRO A 51 -30.69 22.54 -6.01
C PRO A 51 -31.65 22.88 -7.15
N PRO A 52 -31.21 23.65 -8.16
CA PRO A 52 -31.98 23.81 -9.38
C PRO A 52 -32.16 22.45 -10.08
N PRO A 53 -33.22 22.27 -10.89
CA PRO A 53 -33.38 21.04 -11.66
C PRO A 53 -32.14 20.81 -12.52
N ILE A 54 -31.59 19.60 -12.44
CA ILE A 54 -30.40 19.20 -13.19
C ILE A 54 -30.82 19.10 -14.66
N GLU A 55 -30.60 20.13 -15.42
CA GLU A 55 -30.45 20.01 -16.87
C GLU A 55 -29.10 19.31 -17.09
N HIS A 56 -29.12 18.19 -17.80
CA HIS A 56 -27.92 17.50 -18.27
C HIS A 56 -27.22 18.36 -19.33
N ASP A 57 -26.64 19.46 -18.91
CA ASP A 57 -25.64 20.12 -19.72
C ASP A 57 -24.39 19.23 -19.75
N HIS A 58 -23.97 18.89 -20.95
CA HIS A 58 -22.70 18.24 -21.23
C HIS A 58 -21.59 19.04 -20.53
N ILE A 59 -21.12 18.52 -19.36
CA ILE A 59 -19.84 18.94 -18.82
C ILE A 59 -18.85 18.49 -19.87
N GLU A 60 -18.32 19.42 -20.65
CA GLU A 60 -17.13 19.16 -21.44
C GLU A 60 -16.07 18.69 -20.45
N ASP A 61 -15.71 17.41 -20.52
CA ASP A 61 -14.56 16.85 -19.84
C ASP A 61 -13.35 17.62 -20.35
N ILE A 62 -12.96 18.68 -19.63
CA ILE A 62 -11.69 19.35 -19.88
C ILE A 62 -10.64 18.34 -19.41
N GLU A 63 -10.19 17.48 -20.32
CA GLU A 63 -9.11 16.54 -20.08
C GLU A 63 -7.87 17.34 -19.66
N THR A 64 -7.58 17.31 -18.37
CA THR A 64 -6.37 17.95 -17.85
C THR A 64 -5.18 17.14 -18.39
N PRO A 65 -4.24 17.77 -19.14
CA PRO A 65 -3.09 17.04 -19.68
C PRO A 65 -2.36 16.24 -18.58
N VAL A 66 -1.90 15.03 -18.89
CA VAL A 66 -1.18 14.13 -17.96
C VAL A 66 -0.01 14.84 -17.28
N GLU A 67 0.70 15.72 -18.01
CA GLU A 67 1.78 16.53 -17.44
C GLU A 67 1.32 17.40 -16.26
N ASN A 68 0.15 18.06 -16.39
CA ASN A 68 -0.41 18.89 -15.32
C ASN A 68 -0.86 18.05 -14.12
N GLN A 69 -1.34 16.83 -14.37
CA GLN A 69 -1.74 15.88 -13.32
C GLN A 69 -0.53 15.41 -12.52
N ILE A 70 0.58 15.07 -13.18
CA ILE A 70 1.85 14.69 -12.52
C ILE A 70 2.51 15.89 -11.83
N ASP A 71 2.45 17.08 -12.45
CA ASP A 71 2.94 18.31 -11.81
C ASP A 71 2.19 18.60 -10.49
N ALA A 72 0.89 18.35 -10.45
CA ALA A 72 0.09 18.51 -9.24
C ALA A 72 0.52 17.57 -8.09
N VAL A 73 0.95 16.35 -8.40
CA VAL A 73 1.52 15.43 -7.40
C VAL A 73 2.84 15.97 -6.82
N THR A 74 3.58 16.73 -7.60
CA THR A 74 4.86 17.30 -7.18
C THR A 74 4.71 18.63 -6.43
N ASN A 75 3.75 19.48 -6.83
CA ASN A 75 3.68 20.88 -6.38
C ASN A 75 2.35 21.27 -5.69
N ALA A 76 1.33 20.41 -5.78
CA ALA A 76 -0.03 20.69 -5.30
C ALA A 76 -0.65 19.48 -4.59
N VAL A 77 -1.84 19.07 -5.00
CA VAL A 77 -2.55 17.88 -4.57
C VAL A 77 -3.42 17.34 -5.69
N SER A 78 -3.36 16.02 -5.90
CA SER A 78 -4.21 15.31 -6.86
C SER A 78 -5.08 14.28 -6.16
N VAL A 79 -6.21 13.94 -6.80
CA VAL A 79 -7.07 12.83 -6.41
C VAL A 79 -7.24 11.86 -7.57
N VAL A 80 -7.17 10.56 -7.29
CA VAL A 80 -7.46 9.49 -8.25
C VAL A 80 -8.55 8.59 -7.73
N ASP A 81 -9.43 8.14 -8.62
CA ASP A 81 -10.44 7.12 -8.33
C ASP A 81 -9.84 5.72 -8.53
N LEU A 82 -9.63 5.01 -7.43
CA LEU A 82 -9.18 3.62 -7.40
C LEU A 82 -10.31 2.65 -7.04
N SER A 83 -11.56 3.00 -7.33
CA SER A 83 -12.72 2.14 -7.03
C SER A 83 -12.72 0.83 -7.83
N HIS A 84 -11.84 0.69 -8.81
CA HIS A 84 -11.58 -0.55 -9.53
C HIS A 84 -10.58 -1.50 -8.82
N TYR A 85 -9.78 -1.00 -7.84
CA TYR A 85 -8.94 -1.87 -7.02
C TYR A 85 -9.79 -2.84 -6.21
N GLY A 86 -9.29 -4.04 -5.94
CA GLY A 86 -10.02 -5.02 -5.14
C GLY A 86 -10.07 -4.64 -3.66
N ARG A 87 -11.24 -4.75 -3.04
CA ARG A 87 -11.43 -4.62 -1.59
C ARG A 87 -11.99 -5.92 -1.05
N ILE A 88 -11.13 -6.68 -0.36
CA ILE A 88 -11.50 -7.98 0.23
C ILE A 88 -11.63 -7.79 1.73
N ARG A 89 -12.83 -8.05 2.25
CA ARG A 89 -13.14 -8.03 3.67
C ARG A 89 -12.94 -9.42 4.24
N VAL A 90 -12.08 -9.53 5.24
CA VAL A 90 -11.86 -10.75 6.02
C VAL A 90 -12.38 -10.53 7.44
N SER A 91 -13.41 -11.26 7.84
CA SER A 91 -14.09 -11.14 9.13
C SER A 91 -14.12 -12.47 9.88
N GLY A 92 -14.63 -12.45 11.12
CA GLY A 92 -14.65 -13.62 12.01
C GLY A 92 -13.61 -13.54 13.13
N GLU A 93 -13.73 -14.43 14.11
CA GLU A 93 -12.85 -14.43 15.30
C GLU A 93 -11.41 -14.73 14.93
N ASP A 94 -11.19 -15.65 13.99
CA ASP A 94 -9.85 -16.14 13.61
C ASP A 94 -9.21 -15.33 12.47
N ARG A 95 -9.80 -14.22 12.00
CA ARG A 95 -9.34 -13.42 10.85
C ARG A 95 -7.87 -13.01 10.91
N VAL A 96 -7.39 -12.63 12.11
CA VAL A 96 -6.01 -12.19 12.32
C VAL A 96 -5.05 -13.35 12.15
N HIS A 97 -5.31 -14.45 12.83
CA HIS A 97 -4.50 -15.67 12.75
C HIS A 97 -4.52 -16.27 11.34
N PHE A 98 -5.69 -16.28 10.70
CA PHE A 98 -5.85 -16.76 9.33
C PHE A 98 -4.97 -15.97 8.36
N LEU A 99 -5.08 -14.64 8.32
CA LEU A 99 -4.27 -13.80 7.41
C LEU A 99 -2.78 -13.84 7.78
N HIS A 100 -2.45 -13.96 9.08
CA HIS A 100 -1.09 -14.18 9.51
C HIS A 100 -0.48 -15.42 8.83
N ASN A 101 -1.23 -16.52 8.68
CA ASN A 101 -0.75 -17.76 8.06
C ASN A 101 -0.80 -17.73 6.52
N GLN A 102 -1.65 -16.89 5.90
CA GLN A 102 -1.85 -16.86 4.45
C GLN A 102 -0.98 -15.81 3.73
N SER A 103 -0.32 -14.91 4.45
CA SER A 103 0.44 -13.82 3.84
C SER A 103 1.74 -13.54 4.61
N THR A 104 2.57 -12.64 4.12
CA THR A 104 3.94 -12.44 4.61
C THR A 104 4.07 -11.51 5.81
N ALA A 105 3.08 -10.63 6.08
CA ALA A 105 3.13 -9.69 7.20
C ALA A 105 2.76 -10.35 8.55
N ASN A 106 3.24 -9.76 9.63
CA ASN A 106 2.87 -10.18 10.99
C ASN A 106 1.61 -9.44 11.45
N PHE A 107 0.44 -10.06 11.24
CA PHE A 107 -0.85 -9.49 11.64
C PHE A 107 -1.09 -9.54 13.15
N GLU A 108 -0.44 -10.45 13.87
CA GLU A 108 -0.65 -10.63 15.33
C GLU A 108 -0.08 -9.47 16.18
N CYS A 109 0.82 -8.67 15.60
CA CYS A 109 1.36 -7.49 16.27
C CYS A 109 0.56 -6.20 16.00
N LEU A 110 -0.49 -6.26 15.16
CA LEU A 110 -1.28 -5.11 14.77
C LEU A 110 -2.58 -5.01 15.60
N THR A 111 -2.99 -3.77 15.86
CA THR A 111 -4.22 -3.45 16.57
C THR A 111 -5.20 -2.67 15.69
N GLU A 112 -6.45 -2.54 16.12
CA GLU A 112 -7.46 -1.73 15.45
C GLU A 112 -6.95 -0.32 15.17
N GLY A 113 -7.22 0.18 13.97
CA GLY A 113 -6.75 1.49 13.50
C GLY A 113 -5.35 1.48 12.87
N GLN A 114 -4.65 0.34 12.86
CA GLN A 114 -3.35 0.16 12.22
C GLN A 114 -3.47 -0.60 10.91
N GLY A 115 -2.50 -0.40 10.04
CA GLY A 115 -2.41 -1.12 8.76
C GLY A 115 -0.96 -1.42 8.39
N CYS A 116 -0.79 -2.29 7.41
CA CYS A 116 0.52 -2.67 6.88
C CYS A 116 0.42 -3.14 5.43
N ASP A 117 1.54 -3.17 4.75
CA ASP A 117 1.68 -3.91 3.49
C ASP A 117 1.93 -5.39 3.79
N THR A 118 1.34 -6.25 2.97
CA THR A 118 1.55 -7.70 3.01
C THR A 118 1.61 -8.27 1.60
N ALA A 119 2.50 -9.22 1.35
CA ALA A 119 2.55 -9.91 0.07
C ALA A 119 1.81 -11.25 0.14
N PHE A 120 1.03 -11.54 -0.89
CA PHE A 120 0.57 -12.90 -1.16
C PHE A 120 1.58 -13.59 -2.07
N VAL A 121 2.02 -14.76 -1.67
CA VAL A 121 3.05 -15.50 -2.40
C VAL A 121 2.67 -16.97 -2.63
N THR A 122 3.27 -17.57 -3.64
CA THR A 122 3.20 -19.02 -3.84
C THR A 122 4.07 -19.77 -2.82
N ALA A 123 3.97 -21.09 -2.75
CA ALA A 123 4.86 -21.92 -1.92
C ALA A 123 6.35 -21.76 -2.25
N THR A 124 6.66 -21.31 -3.49
CA THR A 124 8.02 -21.02 -3.95
C THR A 124 8.39 -19.54 -3.84
N ALA A 125 7.67 -18.78 -3.00
CA ALA A 125 7.88 -17.36 -2.74
C ALA A 125 7.75 -16.44 -3.99
N ARG A 126 7.08 -16.89 -5.06
CA ARG A 126 6.73 -16.01 -6.19
C ARG A 126 5.60 -15.11 -5.77
N THR A 127 5.72 -13.83 -6.08
CA THR A 127 4.75 -12.84 -5.64
C THR A 127 3.48 -12.89 -6.49
N ILE A 128 2.34 -13.06 -5.84
CA ILE A 128 1.01 -13.01 -6.47
C ILE A 128 0.57 -11.55 -6.54
N ASP A 129 0.60 -10.85 -5.38
CA ASP A 129 0.28 -9.42 -5.27
C ASP A 129 0.86 -8.82 -3.99
N LEU A 130 0.95 -7.49 -3.97
CA LEU A 130 1.21 -6.68 -2.80
C LEU A 130 -0.08 -6.00 -2.38
N ALA A 131 -0.64 -6.44 -1.25
CA ALA A 131 -1.85 -5.89 -0.66
C ALA A 131 -1.53 -4.86 0.42
N HIS A 132 -2.40 -3.86 0.56
CA HIS A 132 -2.44 -2.97 1.71
C HIS A 132 -3.57 -3.37 2.65
N ALA A 133 -3.27 -3.65 3.92
CA ALA A 133 -4.20 -4.19 4.89
C ALA A 133 -4.54 -3.17 5.98
N TRP A 134 -5.83 -3.03 6.33
CA TRP A 134 -6.32 -2.19 7.44
C TRP A 134 -7.00 -3.05 8.50
N ILE A 135 -6.53 -2.96 9.74
CA ILE A 135 -7.10 -3.71 10.87
C ILE A 135 -8.27 -2.93 11.45
N MET A 136 -9.47 -3.27 11.00
CA MET A 136 -10.72 -2.67 11.49
C MET A 136 -11.23 -3.42 12.72
N LYS A 137 -12.18 -2.85 13.46
CA LYS A 137 -12.76 -3.42 14.67
C LYS A 137 -13.21 -4.87 14.53
N ASN A 138 -13.95 -5.18 13.47
CA ASN A 138 -14.57 -6.50 13.26
C ASN A 138 -14.10 -7.20 11.97
N ALA A 139 -13.15 -6.64 11.27
CA ALA A 139 -12.65 -7.16 10.00
C ALA A 139 -11.22 -6.70 9.74
N ILE A 140 -10.58 -7.32 8.76
CA ILE A 140 -9.40 -6.80 8.10
C ILE A 140 -9.81 -6.52 6.66
N LEU A 141 -9.56 -5.29 6.20
CA LEU A 141 -9.76 -4.92 4.82
C LEU A 141 -8.44 -5.05 4.07
N LEU A 142 -8.45 -5.75 2.96
CA LEU A 142 -7.32 -5.85 2.04
C LEU A 142 -7.64 -5.03 0.78
N VAL A 143 -6.76 -4.10 0.43
CA VAL A 143 -6.75 -3.42 -0.86
C VAL A 143 -5.73 -4.14 -1.73
N VAL A 144 -6.17 -4.69 -2.84
CA VAL A 144 -5.39 -5.53 -3.76
C VAL A 144 -5.48 -5.00 -5.19
N SER A 145 -4.54 -5.40 -6.04
CA SER A 145 -4.58 -5.03 -7.46
C SER A 145 -5.86 -5.53 -8.14
N PRO A 146 -6.43 -4.77 -9.08
CA PRO A 146 -7.70 -5.11 -9.72
C PRO A 146 -7.71 -6.52 -10.32
N GLU A 147 -6.64 -6.88 -11.01
CA GLU A 147 -6.49 -8.16 -11.73
C GLU A 147 -6.37 -9.35 -10.76
N MET A 148 -6.02 -9.10 -9.50
CA MET A 148 -5.79 -10.14 -8.50
C MET A 148 -6.95 -10.34 -7.53
N ALA A 149 -7.94 -9.45 -7.49
CA ALA A 149 -9.02 -9.47 -6.52
C ALA A 149 -9.77 -10.81 -6.48
N GLU A 150 -10.21 -11.30 -7.62
CA GLU A 150 -10.92 -12.59 -7.72
C GLU A 150 -10.00 -13.77 -7.36
N ASN A 151 -8.75 -13.76 -7.84
CA ASN A 151 -7.79 -14.82 -7.58
C ASN A 151 -7.46 -14.93 -6.08
N ILE A 152 -7.19 -13.80 -5.42
CA ILE A 152 -6.86 -13.76 -3.99
C ILE A 152 -8.09 -14.15 -3.16
N THR A 153 -9.28 -13.65 -3.50
CA THR A 153 -10.53 -14.03 -2.82
C THR A 153 -10.73 -15.55 -2.87
N ARG A 154 -10.66 -16.16 -4.06
CA ARG A 154 -10.78 -17.61 -4.24
C ARG A 154 -9.67 -18.38 -3.50
N MET A 155 -8.44 -17.89 -3.57
CA MET A 155 -7.32 -18.50 -2.90
C MET A 155 -7.53 -18.54 -1.39
N LEU A 156 -7.93 -17.42 -0.78
CA LEU A 156 -8.17 -17.34 0.65
C LEU A 156 -9.35 -18.23 1.08
N GLN A 157 -10.47 -18.20 0.34
CA GLN A 157 -11.63 -19.06 0.61
C GLN A 157 -11.27 -20.56 0.60
N LYS A 158 -10.38 -20.98 -0.30
CA LYS A 158 -9.93 -22.38 -0.40
C LYS A 158 -9.16 -22.84 0.84
N TYR A 159 -8.53 -21.96 1.58
CA TYR A 159 -7.71 -22.29 2.75
C TYR A 159 -8.45 -22.10 4.08
N ILE A 160 -9.76 -21.85 4.07
CA ILE A 160 -10.59 -21.87 5.26
C ILE A 160 -10.87 -23.34 5.61
N PHE A 161 -10.43 -23.78 6.80
CA PHE A 161 -10.75 -25.09 7.31
C PHE A 161 -12.08 -25.09 8.05
N PHE A 162 -12.67 -26.25 8.24
CA PHE A 162 -13.99 -26.43 8.89
C PHE A 162 -14.07 -25.79 10.30
N ALA A 163 -12.96 -25.74 11.02
CA ALA A 163 -12.91 -25.16 12.37
C ALA A 163 -12.68 -23.65 12.38
N ASP A 164 -12.26 -23.05 11.25
CA ASP A 164 -11.91 -21.63 11.17
C ASP A 164 -13.17 -20.76 11.17
N LYS A 165 -13.24 -19.84 12.09
CA LYS A 165 -14.29 -18.84 12.14
C LYS A 165 -13.89 -17.61 11.32
N VAL A 166 -13.84 -17.78 10.02
CA VAL A 166 -13.41 -16.77 9.04
C VAL A 166 -14.43 -16.69 7.91
N GLU A 167 -14.77 -15.47 7.54
CA GLU A 167 -15.59 -15.16 6.36
C GLU A 167 -14.81 -14.20 5.45
N ILE A 168 -14.84 -14.47 4.15
CA ILE A 168 -14.14 -13.67 3.14
C ILE A 168 -15.15 -13.19 2.11
N GLN A 169 -15.23 -11.89 1.96
CA GLN A 169 -16.15 -11.22 1.06
C GLN A 169 -15.42 -10.20 0.19
N ASP A 170 -15.62 -10.26 -1.11
CA ASP A 170 -15.26 -9.16 -2.02
C ASP A 170 -16.32 -8.06 -1.88
N ILE A 171 -15.90 -6.90 -1.41
CA ILE A 171 -16.74 -5.71 -1.22
C ILE A 171 -16.40 -4.60 -2.20
N THR A 172 -15.70 -4.90 -3.29
CA THR A 172 -15.26 -3.94 -4.30
C THR A 172 -16.42 -3.10 -4.84
N LYS A 173 -17.54 -3.74 -5.16
CA LYS A 173 -18.74 -3.07 -5.68
C LYS A 173 -19.57 -2.35 -4.61
N GLN A 174 -19.29 -2.60 -3.33
CA GLN A 174 -20.04 -2.02 -2.20
C GLN A 174 -19.32 -0.80 -1.60
N THR A 175 -18.16 -0.46 -2.13
CA THR A 175 -17.32 0.64 -1.64
C THR A 175 -16.70 1.39 -2.80
N SER A 176 -16.34 2.67 -2.56
CA SER A 176 -15.53 3.50 -3.45
C SER A 176 -14.23 3.87 -2.74
N LEU A 177 -13.13 3.88 -3.48
CA LEU A 177 -11.80 4.18 -2.95
C LEU A 177 -11.18 5.32 -3.74
N PHE A 178 -10.90 6.43 -3.07
CA PHE A 178 -10.14 7.55 -3.62
C PHE A 178 -8.78 7.65 -2.95
N VAL A 179 -7.79 8.11 -3.70
CA VAL A 179 -6.46 8.41 -3.17
C VAL A 179 -6.15 9.88 -3.41
N VAL A 180 -5.76 10.56 -2.34
CA VAL A 180 -5.27 11.94 -2.36
C VAL A 180 -3.76 11.92 -2.18
N ILE A 181 -3.02 12.52 -3.10
CA ILE A 181 -1.56 12.52 -3.10
C ILE A 181 -0.99 13.89 -3.50
N GLY A 182 0.14 14.25 -2.93
CA GLY A 182 0.88 15.47 -3.20
C GLY A 182 1.24 16.25 -1.93
N PRO A 183 2.17 17.21 -2.00
CA PRO A 183 2.73 17.88 -0.83
C PRO A 183 1.71 18.73 -0.04
N LYS A 184 0.59 19.10 -0.65
CA LYS A 184 -0.48 19.84 0.03
C LYS A 184 -1.59 18.94 0.59
N SER A 185 -1.45 17.62 0.54
CA SER A 185 -2.46 16.67 1.05
C SER A 185 -2.73 16.85 2.55
N ASN A 186 -1.70 17.15 3.36
CA ASN A 186 -1.87 17.42 4.78
C ASN A 186 -2.76 18.65 5.04
N LYS A 187 -2.47 19.75 4.32
CA LYS A 187 -3.30 20.95 4.41
C LYS A 187 -4.75 20.68 3.99
N LEU A 188 -4.94 19.92 2.92
CA LEU A 188 -6.27 19.52 2.50
C LEU A 188 -7.03 18.77 3.60
N MET A 189 -6.37 17.85 4.32
CA MET A 189 -7.00 17.15 5.45
C MET A 189 -7.39 18.11 6.57
N ASP A 190 -6.54 19.11 6.89
CA ASP A 190 -6.88 20.15 7.87
C ASP A 190 -8.09 20.97 7.42
N ASP A 191 -8.11 21.43 6.16
CA ASP A 191 -9.22 22.20 5.58
C ASP A 191 -10.55 21.41 5.55
N LEU A 192 -10.47 20.08 5.44
CA LEU A 192 -11.61 19.15 5.50
C LEU A 192 -11.97 18.72 6.93
N ASN A 193 -11.36 19.25 7.97
CA ASN A 193 -11.52 18.86 9.38
C ASN A 193 -11.19 17.37 9.65
N LEU A 194 -10.24 16.83 8.90
CA LEU A 194 -9.68 15.48 9.04
C LEU A 194 -8.21 15.52 9.49
N GLY A 195 -7.76 16.65 10.02
CA GLY A 195 -6.38 16.95 10.39
C GLY A 195 -5.82 16.06 11.50
N ASP A 196 -6.66 15.36 12.27
CA ASP A 196 -6.23 14.38 13.26
C ASP A 196 -5.54 13.13 12.61
N MET A 197 -5.64 12.98 11.31
CA MET A 197 -4.90 11.96 10.55
C MET A 197 -3.53 12.44 10.07
N VAL A 198 -3.27 13.74 10.10
CA VAL A 198 -1.98 14.31 9.69
C VAL A 198 -0.89 13.92 10.70
N GLY A 199 0.23 13.42 10.19
CA GLY A 199 1.36 12.98 11.02
C GLY A 199 1.17 11.62 11.71
N GLN A 200 0.06 10.92 11.48
CA GLN A 200 -0.10 9.55 11.95
C GLN A 200 0.79 8.59 11.12
N PRO A 201 1.23 7.46 11.69
CA PRO A 201 2.01 6.47 10.96
C PRO A 201 1.30 5.94 9.72
N TYR A 202 2.08 5.52 8.72
CA TYR A 202 1.58 4.83 7.53
C TYR A 202 0.65 3.65 7.89
N GLY A 203 -0.47 3.54 7.19
CA GLY A 203 -1.50 2.53 7.44
C GLY A 203 -2.45 2.84 8.60
N SER A 204 -2.15 3.86 9.43
CA SER A 204 -3.12 4.32 10.44
C SER A 204 -4.40 4.75 9.75
N HIS A 205 -5.55 4.32 10.27
CA HIS A 205 -6.84 4.68 9.70
C HIS A 205 -7.90 4.94 10.77
N LYS A 206 -8.91 5.73 10.40
CA LYS A 206 -9.99 6.12 11.29
C LYS A 206 -11.31 6.25 10.53
N HIS A 207 -12.40 5.89 11.20
CA HIS A 207 -13.74 6.05 10.67
C HIS A 207 -14.34 7.38 11.08
N TYR A 208 -14.94 8.04 10.11
CA TYR A 208 -15.69 9.29 10.26
C TYR A 208 -17.12 9.11 9.76
N THR A 209 -17.98 9.98 10.21
CA THR A 209 -19.31 10.15 9.64
C THR A 209 -19.42 11.58 9.12
N VAL A 210 -19.52 11.73 7.80
CA VAL A 210 -19.65 13.01 7.13
C VAL A 210 -21.04 13.11 6.52
N ASN A 211 -21.85 14.06 6.96
CA ASN A 211 -23.25 14.22 6.54
C ASN A 211 -24.11 12.93 6.67
N GLY A 212 -23.85 12.13 7.70
CA GLY A 212 -24.53 10.85 7.93
C GLY A 212 -23.97 9.67 7.13
N MET A 213 -22.99 9.88 6.25
CA MET A 213 -22.36 8.85 5.43
C MET A 213 -21.02 8.40 5.99
N PRO A 214 -20.69 7.11 5.92
CA PRO A 214 -19.44 6.58 6.44
C PRO A 214 -18.26 6.96 5.52
N LEU A 215 -17.17 7.41 6.13
CA LEU A 215 -15.89 7.65 5.47
C LEU A 215 -14.77 7.07 6.33
N THR A 216 -13.93 6.24 5.74
CA THR A 216 -12.69 5.80 6.38
C THR A 216 -11.53 6.52 5.73
N VAL A 217 -10.70 7.18 6.53
CA VAL A 217 -9.48 7.84 6.06
C VAL A 217 -8.28 7.04 6.57
N ALA A 218 -7.36 6.71 5.68
CA ALA A 218 -6.11 6.05 6.03
C ALA A 218 -4.91 6.87 5.54
N VAL A 219 -3.82 6.85 6.32
CA VAL A 219 -2.56 7.51 5.97
C VAL A 219 -1.81 6.68 4.95
N GLY A 220 -1.38 7.34 3.87
CA GLY A 220 -0.71 6.70 2.75
C GLY A 220 -1.68 6.04 1.76
N ASN A 221 -1.11 5.39 0.79
CA ASN A 221 -1.83 4.73 -0.29
C ASN A 221 -1.01 3.57 -0.88
N VAL A 222 -1.55 2.89 -1.87
CA VAL A 222 -0.90 1.73 -2.50
C VAL A 222 0.45 2.05 -3.18
N ILE A 223 0.74 3.32 -3.50
CA ILE A 223 2.01 3.73 -4.14
C ILE A 223 2.96 4.39 -3.14
N SER A 224 2.44 5.20 -2.22
CA SER A 224 3.23 6.09 -1.36
C SER A 224 2.78 6.04 0.10
N GLU A 225 3.73 6.27 1.02
CA GLU A 225 3.42 6.54 2.43
C GLU A 225 2.83 7.94 2.63
N GLU A 226 3.07 8.84 1.67
CA GLU A 226 2.51 10.18 1.65
C GLU A 226 1.09 10.20 1.08
N GLY A 227 0.28 11.16 1.54
CA GLY A 227 -1.10 11.30 1.13
C GLY A 227 -2.05 10.43 1.93
N PHE A 228 -3.26 10.25 1.40
CA PHE A 228 -4.34 9.59 2.12
C PHE A 228 -5.20 8.74 1.19
N SER A 229 -5.70 7.65 1.73
CA SER A 229 -6.75 6.83 1.09
C SER A 229 -8.09 7.09 1.76
N LEU A 230 -9.11 7.29 0.95
CA LEU A 230 -10.48 7.62 1.38
C LEU A 230 -11.42 6.50 0.90
N LEU A 231 -11.95 5.72 1.84
CA LEU A 231 -12.89 4.63 1.55
C LEU A 231 -14.29 5.05 1.99
N THR A 232 -15.25 4.97 1.08
CA THR A 232 -16.63 5.35 1.33
C THR A 232 -17.63 4.40 0.65
N THR A 233 -18.92 4.64 0.76
CA THR A 233 -19.95 3.91 0.01
C THR A 233 -20.15 4.53 -1.39
N PRO A 234 -20.66 3.76 -2.37
CA PRO A 234 -20.98 4.32 -3.69
C PRO A 234 -21.94 5.52 -3.63
N ASP A 235 -22.92 5.49 -2.72
CA ASP A 235 -23.89 6.58 -2.55
C ASP A 235 -23.23 7.89 -2.08
N ALA A 236 -22.13 7.81 -1.32
CA ALA A 236 -21.39 8.97 -0.82
C ALA A 236 -20.27 9.41 -1.77
N SER A 237 -19.92 8.58 -2.77
CA SER A 237 -18.74 8.78 -3.62
C SER A 237 -18.75 10.13 -4.34
N ALA A 238 -19.87 10.50 -4.97
CA ALA A 238 -20.01 11.77 -5.67
C ALA A 238 -19.84 12.98 -4.73
N SER A 239 -20.42 12.90 -3.51
CA SER A 239 -20.30 13.97 -2.52
C SER A 239 -18.86 14.15 -2.03
N VAL A 240 -18.14 13.05 -1.78
CA VAL A 240 -16.73 13.09 -1.39
C VAL A 240 -15.86 13.63 -2.52
N TRP A 241 -16.06 13.14 -3.74
CA TRP A 241 -15.35 13.61 -4.93
C TRP A 241 -15.51 15.11 -5.16
N ASN A 242 -16.76 15.60 -5.16
CA ASN A 242 -17.05 17.02 -5.34
C ASN A 242 -16.47 17.88 -4.20
N ALA A 243 -16.49 17.38 -2.96
CA ALA A 243 -15.88 18.09 -1.84
C ALA A 243 -14.37 18.28 -2.05
N LEU A 244 -13.67 17.28 -2.59
CA LEU A 244 -12.25 17.37 -2.93
C LEU A 244 -12.00 18.37 -4.06
N LEU A 245 -12.76 18.28 -5.15
CA LEU A 245 -12.63 19.22 -6.29
C LEU A 245 -12.88 20.68 -5.89
N ASN A 246 -13.86 20.93 -5.02
CA ASN A 246 -14.16 22.25 -4.49
C ASN A 246 -13.01 22.86 -3.66
N GLN A 247 -12.09 22.03 -3.16
CA GLN A 247 -10.85 22.47 -2.49
C GLN A 247 -9.69 22.68 -3.50
N GLY A 248 -9.95 22.61 -4.80
CA GLY A 248 -8.94 22.79 -5.84
C GLY A 248 -8.00 21.58 -6.02
N VAL A 249 -8.43 20.41 -5.61
CA VAL A 249 -7.71 19.15 -5.87
C VAL A 249 -7.84 18.80 -7.36
N ILE A 250 -6.73 18.44 -7.99
CA ILE A 250 -6.68 18.12 -9.41
C ILE A 250 -6.98 16.63 -9.62
N PRO A 251 -8.00 16.30 -10.43
CA PRO A 251 -8.30 14.90 -10.74
C PRO A 251 -7.18 14.27 -11.57
N MET A 252 -6.90 13.00 -11.31
CA MET A 252 -5.91 12.20 -12.02
C MET A 252 -6.58 11.01 -12.70
N ASP A 253 -6.27 10.79 -13.97
CA ASP A 253 -6.74 9.66 -14.75
C ASP A 253 -5.87 8.39 -14.56
N SER A 254 -6.27 7.29 -15.19
CA SER A 254 -5.58 6.00 -15.10
C SER A 254 -4.17 6.02 -15.71
N ASP A 255 -3.95 6.80 -16.76
CA ASP A 255 -2.68 6.86 -17.47
C ASP A 255 -1.64 7.63 -16.64
N ALA A 256 -2.05 8.75 -16.05
CA ALA A 256 -1.21 9.50 -15.11
C ALA A 256 -0.92 8.68 -13.84
N TRP A 257 -1.90 7.91 -13.35
CA TRP A 257 -1.70 7.02 -12.22
C TRP A 257 -0.70 5.88 -12.51
N GLU A 258 -0.80 5.27 -13.69
CA GLU A 258 0.18 4.25 -14.12
C GLU A 258 1.58 4.84 -14.30
N MET A 259 1.68 6.04 -14.91
CA MET A 259 2.95 6.78 -15.01
C MET A 259 3.53 7.02 -13.60
N LEU A 260 2.71 7.51 -12.67
CA LEU A 260 3.14 7.75 -11.29
C LEU A 260 3.60 6.46 -10.61
N ARG A 261 2.87 5.34 -10.81
CA ARG A 261 3.27 4.03 -10.29
C ARG A 261 4.69 3.64 -10.73
N ILE A 262 4.97 3.82 -12.02
CA ILE A 262 6.29 3.51 -12.60
C ILE A 262 7.37 4.43 -12.03
N LEU A 263 7.13 5.74 -12.00
CA LEU A 263 8.05 6.73 -11.46
C LEU A 263 8.35 6.51 -9.97
N GLN A 264 7.34 6.10 -9.20
CA GLN A 264 7.51 5.73 -7.79
C GLN A 264 8.17 4.37 -7.61
N GLY A 265 8.11 3.50 -8.62
CA GLY A 265 8.73 2.18 -8.61
C GLY A 265 7.93 1.09 -7.90
N ARG A 266 6.62 1.27 -7.75
CA ARG A 266 5.77 0.23 -7.16
C ARG A 266 5.58 -0.92 -8.15
N PRO A 267 5.95 -2.16 -7.79
CA PRO A 267 5.72 -3.31 -8.66
C PRO A 267 4.23 -3.67 -8.78
N ALA A 268 3.82 -4.14 -9.96
CA ALA A 268 2.45 -4.53 -10.28
C ALA A 268 2.35 -5.96 -10.82
N PRO A 269 1.22 -6.66 -10.62
CA PRO A 269 0.95 -7.97 -11.22
C PRO A 269 1.09 -7.95 -12.74
N ALA A 270 1.47 -9.10 -13.29
CA ALA A 270 1.73 -9.32 -14.72
C ALA A 270 2.86 -8.46 -15.34
N LYS A 271 3.44 -7.56 -14.56
CA LYS A 271 4.57 -6.71 -14.96
C LYS A 271 5.82 -7.09 -14.16
N GLU A 272 5.95 -6.59 -12.94
CA GLU A 272 7.04 -6.92 -12.02
C GLU A 272 6.73 -8.14 -11.13
N LEU A 273 5.47 -8.34 -10.77
CA LEU A 273 5.03 -9.46 -9.94
C LEU A 273 4.55 -10.59 -10.84
N THR A 274 5.45 -11.53 -11.10
CA THR A 274 5.24 -12.68 -11.97
C THR A 274 5.86 -13.95 -11.37
N ASP A 275 5.63 -15.09 -12.00
CA ASP A 275 6.26 -16.37 -11.61
C ASP A 275 7.79 -16.39 -11.83
N GLU A 276 8.37 -15.39 -12.54
CA GLU A 276 9.80 -15.31 -12.77
C GLU A 276 10.55 -14.78 -11.53
N PHE A 277 9.90 -13.92 -10.71
CA PHE A 277 10.56 -13.17 -9.63
C PHE A 277 9.97 -13.50 -8.27
N ASN A 278 10.85 -13.58 -7.26
CA ASN A 278 10.39 -13.76 -5.88
C ASN A 278 10.15 -12.41 -5.18
N VAL A 279 9.49 -12.47 -4.03
CA VAL A 279 9.10 -11.29 -3.26
C VAL A 279 10.26 -10.39 -2.85
N LEU A 280 11.44 -10.96 -2.59
CA LEU A 280 12.64 -10.21 -2.18
C LEU A 280 13.35 -9.59 -3.39
N GLU A 281 13.33 -10.27 -4.55
CA GLU A 281 13.82 -9.70 -5.81
C GLU A 281 12.98 -8.49 -6.25
N ALA A 282 11.66 -8.54 -6.01
CA ALA A 282 10.75 -7.43 -6.23
C ALA A 282 10.95 -6.26 -5.24
N GLY A 283 11.86 -6.42 -4.28
CA GLY A 283 12.19 -5.39 -3.30
C GLY A 283 11.18 -5.24 -2.16
N LEU A 284 10.27 -6.18 -1.93
CA LEU A 284 9.14 -6.06 -0.99
C LEU A 284 9.53 -6.46 0.45
N TRP A 285 10.69 -6.03 0.91
CA TRP A 285 11.23 -6.41 2.22
C TRP A 285 10.35 -5.99 3.39
N ASN A 286 9.77 -4.78 3.36
CA ASN A 286 8.92 -4.27 4.44
C ASN A 286 7.56 -4.98 4.54
N ALA A 287 7.12 -5.63 3.45
CA ALA A 287 5.91 -6.44 3.44
C ALA A 287 6.14 -7.88 3.94
N VAL A 288 7.38 -8.24 4.30
CA VAL A 288 7.77 -9.60 4.73
C VAL A 288 8.28 -9.57 6.16
N SER A 289 7.58 -10.25 7.06
CA SER A 289 8.07 -10.48 8.42
C SER A 289 8.96 -11.72 8.43
N LEU A 290 10.20 -11.56 8.88
CA LEU A 290 11.14 -12.67 9.04
C LEU A 290 11.04 -13.34 10.43
N ASN A 291 10.32 -12.73 11.38
CA ASN A 291 10.24 -13.12 12.78
C ASN A 291 8.81 -13.49 13.19
N LYS A 292 8.04 -14.11 12.29
CA LYS A 292 6.67 -14.55 12.58
C LYS A 292 6.53 -16.08 12.50
N GLY A 293 5.34 -16.59 12.86
CA GLY A 293 4.96 -18.00 12.72
C GLY A 293 4.91 -18.49 11.28
N CYS A 294 4.44 -19.71 11.08
CA CYS A 294 4.38 -20.33 9.76
C CYS A 294 3.45 -19.58 8.81
N TYR A 295 3.88 -19.44 7.56
CA TYR A 295 3.06 -18.92 6.48
C TYR A 295 3.47 -19.51 5.12
N LYS A 296 2.60 -19.40 4.14
CA LYS A 296 2.84 -19.92 2.80
C LYS A 296 4.07 -19.26 2.16
N GLY A 297 5.03 -20.06 1.68
CA GLY A 297 6.26 -19.58 1.04
C GLY A 297 7.42 -19.28 2.00
N GLN A 298 7.22 -19.35 3.31
CA GLN A 298 8.20 -19.02 4.34
C GLN A 298 9.53 -19.76 4.15
N GLU A 299 9.51 -21.06 3.84
CA GLU A 299 10.73 -21.86 3.72
C GLU A 299 11.65 -21.31 2.62
N THR A 300 11.08 -20.97 1.46
CA THR A 300 11.85 -20.37 0.36
C THR A 300 12.39 -19.00 0.73
N ILE A 301 11.56 -18.15 1.36
CA ILE A 301 11.99 -16.81 1.81
C ILE A 301 13.13 -16.92 2.83
N ALA A 302 12.99 -17.80 3.83
CA ALA A 302 14.02 -18.03 4.84
C ALA A 302 15.36 -18.49 4.19
N ARG A 303 15.30 -19.39 3.22
CA ARG A 303 16.50 -19.82 2.46
C ARG A 303 17.13 -18.68 1.68
N LEU A 304 16.32 -17.84 1.00
CA LEU A 304 16.83 -16.69 0.26
C LEU A 304 17.57 -15.70 1.16
N VAL A 305 17.07 -15.48 2.37
CA VAL A 305 17.70 -14.58 3.35
C VAL A 305 18.99 -15.23 3.94
N THR A 306 18.88 -16.48 4.41
CA THR A 306 19.99 -17.17 5.10
C THR A 306 21.20 -17.39 4.19
N TYR A 307 20.99 -17.68 2.90
CA TYR A 307 22.06 -18.02 1.96
C TYR A 307 22.39 -16.89 0.98
N ASP A 308 21.96 -15.66 1.26
CA ASP A 308 22.09 -14.50 0.35
C ASP A 308 21.65 -14.84 -1.09
N GLY A 309 20.51 -15.52 -1.19
CA GLY A 309 20.01 -16.14 -2.42
C GLY A 309 19.32 -15.19 -3.40
N VAL A 310 19.18 -13.90 -3.07
CA VAL A 310 18.60 -12.89 -3.94
C VAL A 310 19.57 -12.55 -5.05
N LYS A 311 19.27 -12.98 -6.28
CA LYS A 311 20.21 -12.91 -7.42
C LYS A 311 20.08 -11.65 -8.26
N GLN A 312 18.92 -11.00 -8.20
CA GLN A 312 18.56 -9.81 -8.98
C GLN A 312 17.65 -8.91 -8.16
N ASN A 313 17.58 -7.65 -8.50
CA ASN A 313 16.72 -6.68 -7.85
C ASN A 313 15.97 -5.85 -8.89
N LEU A 314 14.81 -5.34 -8.51
CA LEU A 314 14.07 -4.35 -9.28
C LEU A 314 14.77 -2.99 -9.16
N TRP A 315 14.90 -2.28 -10.29
CA TRP A 315 15.52 -0.97 -10.41
C TRP A 315 14.65 -0.02 -11.22
N GLY A 316 14.74 1.28 -10.92
CA GLY A 316 14.34 2.32 -11.85
C GLY A 316 15.45 2.55 -12.87
N ILE A 317 15.08 2.95 -14.07
CA ILE A 317 15.99 3.17 -15.18
C ILE A 317 15.58 4.46 -15.88
N ASP A 318 16.41 5.51 -15.74
CA ASP A 318 16.29 6.71 -16.56
C ASP A 318 16.76 6.36 -17.97
N LEU A 319 15.91 6.57 -18.96
CA LEU A 319 16.14 6.13 -20.34
C LEU A 319 16.38 7.33 -21.28
N SER A 320 17.27 7.18 -22.24
CA SER A 320 17.55 8.23 -23.23
C SER A 320 16.46 8.37 -24.29
N SER A 321 15.61 7.35 -24.47
CA SER A 321 14.52 7.34 -25.43
C SER A 321 13.54 6.19 -25.11
N HIS A 322 12.48 6.09 -25.92
CA HIS A 322 11.48 5.01 -25.80
C HIS A 322 12.09 3.62 -25.81
N ALA A 323 11.67 2.77 -24.88
CA ALA A 323 12.07 1.37 -24.79
C ALA A 323 10.86 0.47 -24.56
N LYS A 324 10.79 -0.65 -25.28
CA LYS A 324 9.66 -1.56 -25.19
C LYS A 324 9.79 -2.46 -23.96
N PRO A 325 8.74 -2.61 -23.09
CA PRO A 325 8.70 -3.64 -22.06
C PRO A 325 9.03 -5.04 -22.62
N GLY A 326 9.79 -5.81 -21.86
CA GLY A 326 10.33 -7.10 -22.30
C GLY A 326 11.73 -7.02 -22.92
N SER A 327 12.22 -5.82 -23.27
CA SER A 327 13.57 -5.64 -23.84
C SER A 327 14.66 -6.14 -22.89
N PRO A 328 15.73 -6.79 -23.42
CA PRO A 328 16.87 -7.18 -22.61
C PRO A 328 17.65 -5.95 -22.14
N ILE A 329 18.16 -6.04 -20.92
CA ILE A 329 19.11 -5.05 -20.37
C ILE A 329 20.49 -5.66 -20.42
N THR A 330 21.45 -4.93 -20.97
CA THR A 330 22.82 -5.39 -21.16
C THR A 330 23.84 -4.43 -20.55
N VAL A 331 24.95 -4.98 -20.08
CA VAL A 331 26.17 -4.26 -19.66
C VAL A 331 27.33 -4.94 -20.33
N ASP A 332 28.18 -4.19 -21.01
CA ASP A 332 29.35 -4.72 -21.80
C ASP A 332 28.93 -5.87 -22.75
N GLY A 333 27.80 -5.72 -23.43
CA GLY A 333 27.26 -6.71 -24.37
C GLY A 333 26.68 -7.98 -23.72
N LYS A 334 26.70 -8.11 -22.39
CA LYS A 334 26.18 -9.28 -21.69
C LYS A 334 24.77 -8.97 -21.11
N LYS A 335 23.81 -9.87 -21.35
CA LYS A 335 22.48 -9.75 -20.78
C LYS A 335 22.53 -9.87 -19.26
N VAL A 336 22.10 -8.79 -18.57
CA VAL A 336 22.06 -8.70 -17.11
C VAL A 336 20.66 -8.56 -16.55
N GLY A 337 19.68 -8.26 -17.40
CA GLY A 337 18.32 -8.00 -16.91
C GLY A 337 17.27 -7.97 -18.01
N LYS A 338 16.06 -7.49 -17.62
CA LYS A 338 14.88 -7.33 -18.47
C LYS A 338 14.09 -6.10 -18.01
N LEU A 339 13.69 -5.25 -18.96
CA LEU A 339 12.77 -4.15 -18.71
C LEU A 339 11.35 -4.71 -18.53
N THR A 340 10.62 -4.28 -17.51
CA THR A 340 9.27 -4.77 -17.18
C THR A 340 8.19 -3.75 -17.45
N SER A 341 8.41 -2.49 -17.07
CA SER A 341 7.50 -1.38 -17.30
C SER A 341 8.25 -0.20 -17.93
N PHE A 342 7.51 0.62 -18.65
CA PHE A 342 8.00 1.81 -19.33
C PHE A 342 6.95 2.92 -19.31
N THR A 343 7.41 4.16 -19.21
CA THR A 343 6.62 5.38 -19.46
C THR A 343 7.48 6.40 -20.19
N ASP A 344 6.87 7.19 -21.07
CA ASP A 344 7.57 8.32 -21.70
C ASP A 344 7.86 9.45 -20.69
N GLY A 345 7.23 9.39 -19.51
CA GLY A 345 7.40 10.38 -18.46
C GLY A 345 6.81 11.73 -18.84
N THR A 346 7.23 12.78 -18.15
CA THR A 346 6.91 14.17 -18.46
C THR A 346 8.11 14.85 -19.11
N LYS A 347 7.93 16.09 -19.60
CA LYS A 347 9.06 16.91 -20.14
C LYS A 347 10.17 17.10 -19.11
N THR A 348 9.83 17.05 -17.83
CA THR A 348 10.79 17.21 -16.73
C THR A 348 11.44 15.91 -16.28
N SER A 349 10.70 14.78 -16.28
CA SER A 349 11.21 13.49 -15.86
C SER A 349 11.88 12.70 -17.00
N GLY A 350 11.43 12.89 -18.23
CA GLY A 350 11.89 12.11 -19.38
C GLY A 350 11.42 10.65 -19.35
N PRO A 351 11.83 9.85 -20.36
CA PRO A 351 11.49 8.43 -20.45
C PRO A 351 12.05 7.63 -19.28
N PHE A 352 11.21 6.78 -18.69
CA PHE A 352 11.56 6.05 -17.49
C PHE A 352 11.02 4.62 -17.53
N GLY A 353 11.71 3.69 -16.89
CA GLY A 353 11.26 2.31 -16.81
C GLY A 353 11.62 1.60 -15.51
N LEU A 354 10.99 0.46 -15.31
CA LEU A 354 11.33 -0.50 -14.25
C LEU A 354 11.92 -1.76 -14.88
N GLY A 355 12.88 -2.37 -14.23
CA GLY A 355 13.46 -3.61 -14.72
C GLY A 355 14.24 -4.38 -13.66
N TYR A 356 14.26 -5.69 -13.83
CA TYR A 356 15.10 -6.56 -13.00
C TYR A 356 16.50 -6.65 -13.53
N ILE A 357 17.48 -6.47 -12.64
CA ILE A 357 18.90 -6.50 -12.97
C ILE A 357 19.64 -7.40 -11.99
N LYS A 358 20.54 -8.23 -12.53
CA LYS A 358 21.40 -9.12 -11.73
C LYS A 358 22.22 -8.30 -10.74
N ARG A 359 22.19 -8.69 -9.46
CA ARG A 359 22.82 -7.96 -8.35
C ARG A 359 24.30 -7.64 -8.60
N LYS A 360 25.05 -8.57 -9.22
CA LYS A 360 26.48 -8.36 -9.54
C LYS A 360 26.73 -7.29 -10.61
N ALA A 361 25.74 -6.95 -11.41
CA ALA A 361 25.86 -5.97 -12.49
C ALA A 361 25.19 -4.63 -12.14
N ALA A 362 24.41 -4.59 -11.04
CA ALA A 362 23.66 -3.41 -10.65
C ALA A 362 24.48 -2.53 -9.70
N SER A 363 24.61 -1.24 -10.06
CA SER A 363 25.12 -0.19 -9.17
C SER A 363 24.35 1.09 -9.43
N ARG A 364 24.07 1.87 -8.38
CA ARG A 364 23.41 3.17 -8.52
C ARG A 364 24.23 4.08 -9.42
N GLY A 365 23.60 4.69 -10.43
CA GLY A 365 24.27 5.51 -11.44
C GLY A 365 25.00 4.70 -12.53
N GLY A 366 24.93 3.35 -12.48
CA GLY A 366 25.51 2.49 -13.49
C GLY A 366 24.80 2.64 -14.83
N SER A 367 25.57 2.69 -15.93
CA SER A 367 25.02 2.76 -17.28
C SER A 367 24.69 1.36 -17.79
N VAL A 368 23.54 1.25 -18.46
CA VAL A 368 23.06 0.01 -19.11
C VAL A 368 22.56 0.32 -20.51
N ILE A 369 22.46 -0.69 -21.36
CA ILE A 369 21.79 -0.59 -22.65
C ILE A 369 20.53 -1.43 -22.60
N VAL A 370 19.39 -0.82 -22.99
CA VAL A 370 18.08 -1.47 -23.05
C VAL A 370 17.71 -1.68 -24.51
N GLY A 371 17.38 -2.94 -24.87
CA GLY A 371 17.15 -3.32 -26.25
C GLY A 371 18.43 -3.25 -27.08
N GLU A 372 18.37 -2.59 -28.23
CA GLU A 372 19.50 -2.50 -29.15
C GLU A 372 20.42 -1.32 -28.82
N ASN A 373 19.85 -0.10 -28.55
CA ASN A 373 20.63 1.14 -28.50
C ASN A 373 20.19 2.14 -27.43
N VAL A 374 19.14 1.85 -26.63
CA VAL A 374 18.65 2.81 -25.62
C VAL A 374 19.57 2.82 -24.43
N ILE A 375 20.21 3.94 -24.16
CA ILE A 375 21.05 4.13 -22.98
C ILE A 375 20.16 4.33 -21.77
N GLY A 376 20.44 3.61 -20.68
CA GLY A 376 19.76 3.74 -19.41
C GLY A 376 20.73 3.99 -18.27
N THR A 377 20.27 4.73 -17.26
CA THR A 377 20.99 4.93 -15.99
C THR A 377 20.19 4.35 -14.85
N LEU A 378 20.83 3.51 -14.02
CA LEU A 378 20.18 2.86 -12.90
C LEU A 378 19.95 3.83 -11.76
N VAL A 379 18.69 3.94 -11.33
CA VAL A 379 18.28 4.81 -10.23
C VAL A 379 17.48 4.03 -9.18
N GLN A 380 17.58 4.49 -7.95
CA GLN A 380 16.78 3.94 -6.86
C GLN A 380 15.47 4.71 -6.77
N VAL A 381 14.36 4.03 -7.00
CA VAL A 381 13.02 4.63 -6.97
C VAL A 381 12.47 4.81 -5.55
N PRO A 382 11.58 5.78 -5.32
CA PRO A 382 11.07 6.11 -3.98
C PRO A 382 10.46 4.92 -3.24
N PHE A 383 9.62 4.13 -3.89
CA PHE A 383 8.98 2.96 -3.29
C PHE A 383 10.01 1.95 -2.78
N LEU A 384 11.05 1.64 -3.57
CA LEU A 384 12.09 0.67 -3.20
C LEU A 384 13.05 1.19 -2.13
N LYS A 385 13.25 2.50 -2.03
CA LYS A 385 14.05 3.10 -0.94
C LYS A 385 13.46 2.85 0.44
N ARG A 386 12.14 2.78 0.53
CA ARG A 386 11.40 2.47 1.77
C ARG A 386 11.56 1.02 2.19
N GLN A 387 11.76 0.14 1.22
CA GLN A 387 11.90 -1.30 1.39
C GLN A 387 13.35 -1.63 1.79
N ASN A 388 13.80 -1.12 2.95
CA ASN A 388 15.14 -1.43 3.42
C ASN A 388 15.28 -2.94 3.67
N PRO A 389 16.20 -3.65 2.97
CA PRO A 389 16.54 -5.00 3.41
C PRO A 389 17.09 -4.92 4.83
N PRO A 390 16.81 -5.91 5.70
CA PRO A 390 17.48 -5.99 6.98
C PRO A 390 18.99 -6.04 6.73
N PRO A 391 19.80 -5.45 7.64
CA PRO A 391 21.24 -5.39 7.52
C PRO A 391 21.89 -6.77 7.46
#